data_75607d654600c3391e90dc0b3f8a6045
#
_entry.id   75607d654600c3391e90dc0b3f8a6045
#
_cell.length_a   1.000
_cell.length_b   1.000
_cell.length_c   1.000
_cell.angle_alpha   90.00
_cell.angle_beta   90.00
_cell.angle_gamma   90.00
#
_symmetry.space_group_name_H-M   'P 1'
#
loop_
_entity.id
_entity.type
_entity.pdbx_description
1 polymer ?
#
loop_
_entity_poly.entity_id
_entity_poly.type
_entity_poly.pdbx_seq_one_letter_code
_entity_poly.pdbx_strand_id
1 'polypeptide(L)'
;MNEPVKNEIQLFEDQKIRVAWDAEREEWYFSIVDVVTVLTNSTDPTAYWRKLKQRLKAEGNETVTNCHALKMRAADGKNRLTDVADTEQLLRIIQSIPSKKAEPFKTWLAMVGRERIEETIDPEQAIDRALETYLKKGYSEEWVHQRLLAIRIRNELTDEWKSAACRRAKNTRF
;
A
#
# COMPACT_ATOMS: atom_id res chain seq x y z
N MET A 1 -15.93 -3.00 -22.21
CA MET A 1 -15.89 -4.11 -21.24
C MET A 1 -14.53 -4.04 -20.56
N ASN A 2 -14.48 -3.46 -19.35
CA ASN A 2 -13.24 -3.38 -18.58
C ASN A 2 -13.13 -4.66 -17.77
N GLU A 3 -12.16 -5.51 -18.12
CA GLU A 3 -11.78 -6.63 -17.26
C GLU A 3 -11.24 -6.06 -15.93
N PRO A 4 -11.67 -6.61 -14.78
CA PRO A 4 -11.11 -6.21 -13.51
C PRO A 4 -9.64 -6.62 -13.50
N VAL A 5 -8.75 -5.65 -13.33
CA VAL A 5 -7.32 -5.86 -13.16
C VAL A 5 -7.13 -6.77 -11.95
N LYS A 6 -6.72 -8.02 -12.22
CA LYS A 6 -6.28 -8.99 -11.22
C LYS A 6 -4.96 -8.51 -10.61
N ASN A 7 -5.00 -7.60 -9.68
CA ASN A 7 -3.86 -7.31 -8.83
C ASN A 7 -3.98 -8.15 -7.55
N GLU A 8 -3.59 -9.42 -7.65
CA GLU A 8 -3.29 -10.23 -6.49
C GLU A 8 -1.97 -9.71 -5.92
N ILE A 9 -2.05 -8.88 -4.88
CA ILE A 9 -0.87 -8.56 -4.07
C ILE A 9 -0.58 -9.83 -3.26
N GLN A 10 0.37 -10.63 -3.71
CA GLN A 10 0.89 -11.80 -2.99
C GLN A 10 1.67 -11.31 -1.79
N LEU A 11 1.00 -11.15 -0.66
CA LEU A 11 1.66 -10.77 0.59
C LEU A 11 2.31 -11.97 1.30
N PHE A 12 1.83 -13.20 1.12
CA PHE A 12 2.43 -14.43 1.69
C PHE A 12 1.92 -15.70 0.98
N GLU A 13 2.86 -16.57 0.57
CA GLU A 13 2.67 -18.00 0.24
C GLU A 13 1.31 -18.37 -0.40
N ASP A 14 1.01 -17.97 -1.64
CA ASP A 14 -0.17 -18.39 -2.43
C ASP A 14 -1.55 -18.29 -1.74
N GLN A 15 -1.65 -17.65 -0.59
CA GLN A 15 -2.92 -17.49 0.11
C GLN A 15 -3.65 -16.22 -0.35
N LYS A 16 -4.89 -16.40 -0.82
CA LYS A 16 -5.73 -15.33 -1.35
C LYS A 16 -6.22 -14.40 -0.24
N ILE A 17 -5.74 -13.17 -0.23
CA ILE A 17 -6.31 -12.09 0.58
C ILE A 17 -7.32 -11.34 -0.28
N ARG A 18 -8.54 -11.18 0.22
CA ARG A 18 -9.55 -10.37 -0.48
C ARG A 18 -9.18 -8.90 -0.40
N VAL A 19 -9.25 -8.23 -1.54
CA VAL A 19 -8.96 -6.81 -1.68
C VAL A 19 -10.12 -6.10 -2.37
N ALA A 20 -10.29 -4.81 -2.07
CA ALA A 20 -11.26 -3.93 -2.73
C ALA A 20 -10.58 -2.62 -3.09
N TRP A 21 -10.88 -2.10 -4.28
CA TRP A 21 -10.43 -0.78 -4.72
C TRP A 21 -11.54 0.23 -4.47
N ASP A 22 -11.23 1.31 -3.77
CA ASP A 22 -12.09 2.48 -3.62
C ASP A 22 -11.69 3.53 -4.66
N ALA A 23 -12.54 3.73 -5.65
CA ALA A 23 -12.26 4.67 -6.75
C ALA A 23 -12.42 6.16 -6.34
N GLU A 24 -13.15 6.46 -5.26
CA GLU A 24 -13.32 7.84 -4.78
C GLU A 24 -12.09 8.30 -3.98
N ARG A 25 -11.48 7.37 -3.23
CA ARG A 25 -10.29 7.64 -2.40
C ARG A 25 -8.99 7.27 -3.10
N GLU A 26 -9.08 6.54 -4.24
CA GLU A 26 -7.94 5.97 -4.96
C GLU A 26 -7.06 5.10 -4.07
N GLU A 27 -7.71 4.27 -3.20
CA GLU A 27 -7.04 3.45 -2.19
C GLU A 27 -7.46 1.98 -2.27
N TRP A 28 -6.52 1.09 -1.90
CA TRP A 28 -6.78 -0.33 -1.73
C TRP A 28 -7.14 -0.66 -0.30
N TYR A 29 -8.20 -1.45 -0.13
CA TYR A 29 -8.63 -2.00 1.15
C TYR A 29 -8.45 -3.50 1.19
N PHE A 30 -7.90 -4.00 2.29
CA PHE A 30 -7.56 -5.40 2.52
C PHE A 30 -8.42 -5.99 3.62
N SER A 31 -8.88 -7.23 3.43
CA SER A 31 -9.61 -7.98 4.48
C SER A 31 -8.67 -8.32 5.64
N ILE A 32 -8.91 -7.75 6.81
CA ILE A 32 -8.07 -7.96 7.99
C ILE A 32 -8.13 -9.43 8.45
N VAL A 33 -9.30 -10.04 8.39
CA VAL A 33 -9.49 -11.45 8.79
C VAL A 33 -8.66 -12.40 7.91
N ASP A 34 -8.57 -12.11 6.60
CA ASP A 34 -7.76 -12.93 5.69
C ASP A 34 -6.27 -12.78 6.00
N VAL A 35 -5.80 -11.56 6.27
CA VAL A 35 -4.42 -11.30 6.68
C VAL A 35 -4.09 -12.01 8.00
N VAL A 36 -4.99 -11.95 8.98
CA VAL A 36 -4.83 -12.68 10.24
C VAL A 36 -4.77 -14.18 9.99
N THR A 37 -5.58 -14.72 9.09
CA THR A 37 -5.55 -16.13 8.71
C THR A 37 -4.19 -16.55 8.18
N VAL A 38 -3.61 -15.75 7.31
CA VAL A 38 -2.30 -16.00 6.70
C VAL A 38 -1.18 -15.91 7.73
N LEU A 39 -1.20 -14.87 8.57
CA LEU A 39 -0.10 -14.54 9.49
C LEU A 39 -0.19 -15.26 10.84
N THR A 40 -1.25 -16.02 11.10
CA THR A 40 -1.41 -16.75 12.37
C THR A 40 -1.79 -18.20 12.12
N ASN A 41 -1.59 -19.05 13.13
CA ASN A 41 -2.11 -20.42 13.11
C ASN A 41 -3.47 -20.51 13.84
N SER A 42 -4.23 -19.42 13.86
CA SER A 42 -5.50 -19.38 14.59
C SER A 42 -6.54 -20.26 13.88
N THR A 43 -7.21 -21.11 14.66
CA THR A 43 -8.37 -21.89 14.20
C THR A 43 -9.61 -21.02 14.00
N ASP A 44 -9.67 -19.85 14.67
CA ASP A 44 -10.71 -18.85 14.50
C ASP A 44 -10.11 -17.46 14.31
N PRO A 45 -9.77 -17.08 13.05
CA PRO A 45 -9.20 -15.77 12.74
C PRO A 45 -10.13 -14.61 13.09
N THR A 46 -11.45 -14.82 13.06
CA THR A 46 -12.44 -13.79 13.41
C THR A 46 -12.41 -13.47 14.90
N ALA A 47 -12.37 -14.49 15.75
CA ALA A 47 -12.23 -14.30 17.18
C ALA A 47 -10.87 -13.72 17.55
N TYR A 48 -9.80 -14.14 16.84
CA TYR A 48 -8.45 -13.57 16.99
C TYR A 48 -8.46 -12.06 16.70
N TRP A 49 -9.01 -11.67 15.55
CA TRP A 49 -9.12 -10.26 15.16
C TRP A 49 -9.90 -9.45 16.19
N ARG A 50 -11.04 -9.96 16.66
CA ARG A 50 -11.85 -9.28 17.68
C ARG A 50 -11.05 -9.00 18.95
N LYS A 51 -10.28 -9.98 19.46
CA LYS A 51 -9.42 -9.79 20.64
C LYS A 51 -8.29 -8.81 20.39
N LEU A 52 -7.64 -8.90 19.22
CA LEU A 52 -6.58 -7.98 18.81
C LEU A 52 -7.10 -6.55 18.73
N LYS A 53 -8.25 -6.36 18.09
CA LYS A 53 -8.93 -5.06 17.96
C LYS A 53 -9.26 -4.43 19.33
N GLN A 54 -9.77 -5.25 20.27
CA GLN A 54 -10.04 -4.79 21.63
C GLN A 54 -8.77 -4.36 22.35
N ARG A 55 -7.68 -5.12 22.26
CA ARG A 55 -6.39 -4.79 22.87
C ARG A 55 -5.84 -3.48 22.30
N LEU A 56 -5.75 -3.35 20.98
CA LEU A 56 -5.24 -2.16 20.32
C LEU A 56 -6.07 -0.91 20.65
N LYS A 57 -7.39 -1.07 20.75
CA LYS A 57 -8.28 0.02 21.18
C LYS A 57 -8.01 0.43 22.64
N ALA A 58 -7.78 -0.52 23.53
CA ALA A 58 -7.45 -0.24 24.92
C ALA A 58 -6.08 0.44 25.07
N GLU A 59 -5.13 0.15 24.18
CA GLU A 59 -3.81 0.79 24.09
C GLU A 59 -3.87 2.20 23.45
N GLY A 60 -5.07 2.70 23.08
CA GLY A 60 -5.24 3.99 22.44
C GLY A 60 -4.80 4.04 20.96
N ASN A 61 -4.68 2.88 20.32
CA ASN A 61 -4.30 2.81 18.92
C ASN A 61 -5.46 3.22 18.00
N GLU A 62 -5.38 4.41 17.41
CA GLU A 62 -6.40 4.99 16.53
C GLU A 62 -6.58 4.20 15.22
N THR A 63 -5.58 3.44 14.80
CA THR A 63 -5.62 2.65 13.55
C THR A 63 -6.83 1.72 13.51
N VAL A 64 -7.15 1.06 14.63
CA VAL A 64 -8.30 0.13 14.71
C VAL A 64 -9.64 0.83 14.87
N THR A 65 -9.64 2.08 15.32
CA THR A 65 -10.86 2.88 15.44
C THR A 65 -11.37 3.31 14.07
N ASN A 66 -10.47 3.54 13.12
CA ASN A 66 -10.76 4.02 11.77
C ASN A 66 -10.90 2.87 10.75
N CYS A 67 -10.85 1.60 11.17
CA CYS A 67 -11.11 0.48 10.27
C CYS A 67 -12.53 0.53 9.73
N HIS A 68 -12.65 0.47 8.41
CA HIS A 68 -13.93 0.43 7.71
C HIS A 68 -14.47 -1.00 7.63
N ALA A 69 -15.77 -1.14 7.33
CA ALA A 69 -16.38 -2.42 7.06
C ALA A 69 -17.00 -2.41 5.65
N LEU A 70 -16.52 -3.29 4.78
CA LEU A 70 -17.00 -3.42 3.41
C LEU A 70 -17.70 -4.76 3.20
N LYS A 71 -18.69 -4.80 2.30
CA LYS A 71 -19.34 -6.04 1.86
C LYS A 71 -18.37 -6.77 0.91
N MET A 72 -17.79 -7.86 1.39
CA MET A 72 -16.89 -8.71 0.59
C MET A 72 -17.51 -10.10 0.39
N ARG A 73 -17.23 -10.69 -0.77
CA ARG A 73 -17.69 -12.06 -1.07
C ARG A 73 -16.92 -13.06 -0.19
N ALA A 74 -17.66 -13.84 0.60
CA ALA A 74 -17.09 -14.91 1.42
C ALA A 74 -16.91 -16.19 0.62
N ALA A 75 -16.21 -17.19 1.19
CA ALA A 75 -15.95 -18.48 0.53
C ALA A 75 -17.26 -19.25 0.20
N ASP A 76 -18.34 -19.02 0.95
CA ASP A 76 -19.68 -19.57 0.70
C ASP A 76 -20.46 -18.83 -0.40
N GLY A 77 -19.82 -17.87 -1.09
CA GLY A 77 -20.41 -17.08 -2.17
C GLY A 77 -21.32 -15.92 -1.70
N LYS A 78 -21.57 -15.78 -0.41
CA LYS A 78 -22.43 -14.72 0.15
C LYS A 78 -21.61 -13.46 0.43
N ASN A 79 -22.22 -12.29 0.24
CA ASN A 79 -21.61 -11.02 0.64
C ASN A 79 -21.77 -10.82 2.15
N ARG A 80 -20.65 -10.67 2.85
CA ARG A 80 -20.62 -10.42 4.30
C ARG A 80 -19.87 -9.13 4.59
N LEU A 81 -20.35 -8.43 5.61
CA LEU A 81 -19.65 -7.27 6.14
C LEU A 81 -18.33 -7.73 6.75
N THR A 82 -17.22 -7.20 6.24
CA THR A 82 -15.87 -7.63 6.61
C THR A 82 -15.07 -6.40 7.00
N ASP A 83 -14.39 -6.44 8.15
CA ASP A 83 -13.47 -5.37 8.56
C ASP A 83 -12.30 -5.32 7.57
N VAL A 84 -12.04 -4.13 7.05
CA VAL A 84 -10.96 -3.86 6.10
C VAL A 84 -10.07 -2.73 6.62
N ALA A 85 -8.83 -2.73 6.14
CA ALA A 85 -7.85 -1.70 6.42
C ALA A 85 -7.22 -1.23 5.10
N ASP A 86 -6.86 0.04 5.01
CA ASP A 86 -5.96 0.56 3.98
C ASP A 86 -4.53 0.03 4.20
N THR A 87 -3.62 0.38 3.30
CA THR A 87 -2.23 -0.12 3.37
C THR A 87 -1.52 0.30 4.65
N GLU A 88 -1.66 1.55 5.10
CA GLU A 88 -0.99 2.04 6.30
C GLU A 88 -1.53 1.35 7.55
N GLN A 89 -2.85 1.31 7.69
CA GLN A 89 -3.53 0.64 8.80
C GLN A 89 -3.16 -0.83 8.86
N LEU A 90 -3.13 -1.51 7.71
CA LEU A 90 -2.76 -2.92 7.61
C LEU A 90 -1.34 -3.17 8.11
N LEU A 91 -0.36 -2.37 7.67
CA LEU A 91 1.03 -2.48 8.10
C LEU A 91 1.17 -2.31 9.62
N ARG A 92 0.44 -1.38 10.22
CA ARG A 92 0.41 -1.17 11.68
C ARG A 92 -0.23 -2.34 12.42
N ILE A 93 -1.33 -2.89 11.89
CA ILE A 93 -1.99 -4.07 12.47
C ILE A 93 -1.06 -5.27 12.44
N ILE A 94 -0.36 -5.53 11.33
CA ILE A 94 0.57 -6.67 11.21
C ILE A 94 1.70 -6.58 12.23
N GLN A 95 2.26 -5.39 12.49
CA GLN A 95 3.27 -5.19 13.52
C GLN A 95 2.79 -5.60 14.91
N SER A 96 1.48 -5.47 15.17
CA SER A 96 0.86 -5.79 16.45
C SER A 96 0.50 -7.28 16.61
N ILE A 97 0.66 -8.10 15.56
CA ILE A 97 0.40 -9.54 15.61
C ILE A 97 1.58 -10.28 16.23
N PRO A 98 1.45 -10.89 17.43
CA PRO A 98 2.53 -11.67 18.07
C PRO A 98 2.59 -13.09 17.50
N SER A 99 2.96 -13.23 16.24
CA SER A 99 3.07 -14.53 15.56
C SER A 99 4.42 -14.69 14.89
N LYS A 100 5.01 -15.91 15.02
CA LYS A 100 6.25 -16.25 14.31
C LYS A 100 6.10 -16.15 12.78
N LYS A 101 4.91 -16.39 12.24
CA LYS A 101 4.61 -16.22 10.81
C LYS A 101 4.62 -14.76 10.36
N ALA A 102 4.37 -13.81 11.25
CA ALA A 102 4.43 -12.40 10.95
C ALA A 102 5.87 -11.83 10.99
N GLU A 103 6.82 -12.54 11.60
CA GLU A 103 8.20 -12.05 11.77
C GLU A 103 8.93 -11.78 10.44
N PRO A 104 8.86 -12.63 9.39
CA PRO A 104 9.49 -12.32 8.11
C PRO A 104 8.99 -11.00 7.51
N PHE A 105 7.67 -10.74 7.66
CA PHE A 105 7.08 -9.49 7.17
C PHE A 105 7.55 -8.28 8.00
N LYS A 106 7.61 -8.40 9.32
CA LYS A 106 8.11 -7.32 10.19
C LYS A 106 9.57 -7.00 9.90
N THR A 107 10.40 -8.03 9.67
CA THR A 107 11.80 -7.88 9.27
C THR A 107 11.90 -7.16 7.92
N TRP A 108 11.10 -7.57 6.93
CA TRP A 108 11.05 -6.90 5.64
C TRP A 108 10.63 -5.43 5.78
N LEU A 109 9.61 -5.12 6.58
CA LEU A 109 9.16 -3.75 6.81
C LEU A 109 10.24 -2.87 7.48
N ALA A 110 10.98 -3.44 8.44
CA ALA A 110 12.11 -2.77 9.07
C ALA A 110 13.23 -2.48 8.06
N MET A 111 13.50 -3.43 7.14
CA MET A 111 14.47 -3.24 6.06
C MET A 111 14.05 -2.13 5.10
N VAL A 112 12.78 -2.12 4.66
CA VAL A 112 12.24 -1.04 3.81
C VAL A 112 12.31 0.32 4.50
N GLY A 113 12.00 0.37 5.81
CA GLY A 113 12.13 1.59 6.60
C GLY A 113 13.57 2.10 6.67
N ARG A 114 14.53 1.20 6.87
CA ARG A 114 15.96 1.53 6.87
C ARG A 114 16.41 2.06 5.50
N GLU A 115 16.08 1.37 4.42
CA GLU A 115 16.40 1.79 3.06
C GLU A 115 15.86 3.20 2.78
N ARG A 116 14.63 3.49 3.22
CA ARG A 116 14.04 4.82 3.05
C ARG A 116 14.78 5.91 3.84
N ILE A 117 15.31 5.59 5.03
CA ILE A 117 16.13 6.51 5.82
C ILE A 117 17.49 6.73 5.11
N GLU A 118 18.12 5.66 4.61
CA GLU A 118 19.40 5.74 3.87
C GLU A 118 19.26 6.57 2.60
N GLU A 119 18.14 6.47 1.88
CA GLU A 119 17.84 7.31 0.71
C GLU A 119 17.70 8.80 1.02
N THR A 120 17.39 9.20 2.26
CA THR A 120 17.42 10.63 2.64
C THR A 120 18.83 11.16 2.81
N ILE A 121 19.78 10.29 3.09
CA ILE A 121 21.19 10.63 3.21
C ILE A 121 21.86 10.58 1.82
N ASP A 122 21.54 9.56 1.04
CA ASP A 122 22.04 9.31 -0.31
C ASP A 122 20.86 9.07 -1.28
N PRO A 123 20.35 10.14 -1.92
CA PRO A 123 19.21 10.04 -2.84
C PRO A 123 19.48 9.21 -4.11
N GLU A 124 20.74 8.93 -4.46
CA GLU A 124 21.07 8.12 -5.64
C GLU A 124 20.59 6.69 -5.49
N GLN A 125 20.55 6.16 -4.26
CA GLN A 125 20.00 4.83 -3.96
C GLN A 125 18.53 4.68 -4.38
N ALA A 126 17.73 5.73 -4.28
CA ALA A 126 16.34 5.70 -4.76
C ALA A 126 16.26 5.59 -6.29
N ILE A 127 17.21 6.21 -7.01
CA ILE A 127 17.32 6.13 -8.47
C ILE A 127 17.72 4.71 -8.87
N ASP A 128 18.74 4.16 -8.23
CA ASP A 128 19.22 2.80 -8.50
C ASP A 128 18.13 1.76 -8.26
N ARG A 129 17.39 1.87 -7.17
CA ARG A 129 16.24 0.99 -6.89
C ARG A 129 15.13 1.13 -7.93
N ALA A 130 14.88 2.34 -8.44
CA ALA A 130 13.90 2.55 -9.51
C ALA A 130 14.37 1.87 -10.81
N LEU A 131 15.64 2.00 -11.17
CA LEU A 131 16.26 1.35 -12.33
C LEU A 131 16.13 -0.18 -12.23
N GLU A 132 16.55 -0.76 -11.10
CA GLU A 132 16.42 -2.21 -10.86
C GLU A 132 14.97 -2.69 -10.99
N THR A 133 14.01 -1.91 -10.48
CA THR A 133 12.59 -2.26 -10.56
C THR A 133 12.12 -2.33 -12.01
N TYR A 134 12.54 -1.41 -12.86
CA TYR A 134 12.21 -1.45 -14.29
C TYR A 134 12.86 -2.65 -15.00
N LEU A 135 14.13 -2.93 -14.70
CA LEU A 135 14.85 -4.08 -15.27
C LEU A 135 14.21 -5.42 -14.86
N LYS A 136 13.81 -5.57 -13.58
CA LYS A 136 13.06 -6.74 -13.08
C LYS A 136 11.70 -6.90 -13.76
N LYS A 137 11.08 -5.82 -14.22
CA LYS A 137 9.85 -5.84 -15.03
C LYS A 137 10.08 -6.15 -16.50
N GLY A 138 11.34 -6.36 -16.93
CA GLY A 138 11.70 -6.75 -18.31
C GLY A 138 11.90 -5.56 -19.26
N TYR A 139 11.97 -4.34 -18.78
CA TYR A 139 12.32 -3.18 -19.62
C TYR A 139 13.83 -3.16 -19.88
N SER A 140 14.25 -2.75 -21.10
CA SER A 140 15.68 -2.56 -21.41
C SER A 140 16.26 -1.30 -20.75
N GLU A 141 17.57 -1.31 -20.49
CA GLU A 141 18.26 -0.13 -19.95
C GLU A 141 18.02 1.13 -20.80
N GLU A 142 18.08 0.97 -22.11
CA GLU A 142 17.87 2.04 -23.09
C GLU A 142 16.46 2.65 -22.95
N TRP A 143 15.43 1.79 -22.82
CA TRP A 143 14.06 2.25 -22.58
C TRP A 143 13.95 3.01 -21.23
N VAL A 144 14.61 2.51 -20.19
CA VAL A 144 14.57 3.13 -18.86
C VAL A 144 15.20 4.54 -18.90
N HIS A 145 16.34 4.71 -19.57
CA HIS A 145 16.96 6.00 -19.76
C HIS A 145 16.04 7.00 -20.50
N GLN A 146 15.43 6.56 -21.58
CA GLN A 146 14.45 7.40 -22.32
C GLN A 146 13.25 7.77 -21.43
N ARG A 147 12.77 6.83 -20.60
CA ARG A 147 11.67 7.08 -19.69
C ARG A 147 11.98 8.12 -18.63
N LEU A 148 13.17 8.06 -18.04
CA LEU A 148 13.64 9.06 -17.07
C LEU A 148 13.75 10.46 -17.68
N LEU A 149 14.31 10.57 -18.89
CA LEU A 149 14.34 11.83 -19.65
C LEU A 149 12.93 12.37 -19.91
N ALA A 150 11.99 11.52 -20.33
CA ALA A 150 10.61 11.93 -20.57
C ALA A 150 9.90 12.43 -19.31
N ILE A 151 10.15 11.80 -18.15
CA ILE A 151 9.62 12.24 -16.85
C ILE A 151 10.19 13.62 -16.50
N ARG A 152 11.49 13.83 -16.67
CA ARG A 152 12.17 15.11 -16.39
C ARG A 152 11.59 16.24 -17.24
N ILE A 153 11.52 16.05 -18.57
CA ILE A 153 10.96 17.03 -19.50
C ILE A 153 9.50 17.36 -19.14
N ARG A 154 8.68 16.36 -18.78
CA ARG A 154 7.30 16.59 -18.35
C ARG A 154 7.24 17.45 -17.09
N ASN A 155 8.08 17.20 -16.10
CA ASN A 155 8.09 17.95 -14.86
C ASN A 155 8.52 19.41 -15.12
N GLU A 156 9.57 19.63 -15.90
CA GLU A 156 10.02 20.96 -16.31
C GLU A 156 8.90 21.73 -17.03
N LEU A 157 8.21 21.10 -17.97
CA LEU A 157 7.07 21.71 -18.70
C LEU A 157 5.90 22.06 -17.75
N THR A 158 5.60 21.16 -16.83
CA THR A 158 4.51 21.37 -15.84
C THR A 158 4.84 22.53 -14.90
N ASP A 159 6.10 22.66 -14.47
CA ASP A 159 6.54 23.74 -13.59
C ASP A 159 6.53 25.09 -14.32
N GLU A 160 6.92 25.13 -15.58
CA GLU A 160 6.78 26.33 -16.43
C GLU A 160 5.33 26.75 -16.58
N TRP A 161 4.41 25.81 -16.81
CA TRP A 161 2.97 26.11 -16.89
C TRP A 161 2.40 26.66 -15.60
N LYS A 162 2.76 26.07 -14.45
CA LYS A 162 2.36 26.58 -13.12
C LYS A 162 2.87 27.99 -12.90
N SER A 163 4.13 28.25 -13.23
CA SER A 163 4.75 29.59 -13.10
C SER A 163 4.12 30.62 -14.03
N ALA A 164 3.78 30.24 -15.26
CA ALA A 164 3.07 31.09 -16.22
C ALA A 164 1.64 31.41 -15.78
N ALA A 165 0.89 30.42 -15.25
CA ALA A 165 -0.42 30.61 -14.70
C ALA A 165 -0.41 31.55 -13.49
N CYS A 166 0.56 31.41 -12.61
CA CYS A 166 0.74 32.28 -11.45
C CYS A 166 1.07 33.74 -11.85
N ARG A 167 1.88 33.93 -12.89
CA ARG A 167 2.17 35.27 -13.46
C ARG A 167 0.92 35.93 -14.05
N ARG A 168 0.08 35.18 -14.78
CA ARG A 168 -1.19 35.70 -15.31
C ARG A 168 -2.17 36.12 -14.21
N ALA A 169 -2.32 35.29 -13.17
CA ALA A 169 -3.22 35.60 -12.03
C ALA A 169 -2.78 36.87 -11.26
N LYS A 170 -1.49 37.20 -11.20
CA LYS A 170 -0.99 38.45 -10.62
C LYS A 170 -1.26 39.67 -11.48
N ASN A 171 -1.24 39.52 -12.82
CA ASN A 171 -1.48 40.64 -13.75
C ASN A 171 -2.96 40.99 -13.97
N THR A 172 -3.89 40.15 -13.50
CA THR A 172 -5.33 40.38 -13.65
C THR A 172 -5.96 41.06 -12.41
N ARG A 173 -5.14 41.47 -11.43
CA ARG A 173 -5.57 42.15 -10.18
C ARG A 173 -5.27 43.65 -10.20
N PHE A 174 -5.45 44.32 -11.35
CA PHE A 174 -5.50 45.79 -11.45
C PHE A 174 -6.75 46.20 -12.21
#